data_8b14dabe7c26e9e7c1f478d425c88fb7
#
_entry.id   8b14dabe7c26e9e7c1f478d425c88fb7
#
_cell.length_a   1.000
_cell.length_b   1.000
_cell.length_c   1.000
_cell.angle_alpha   90.00
_cell.angle_beta   90.00
_cell.angle_gamma   90.00
#
_symmetry.space_group_name_H-M   'P 1'
#
loop_
_entity.id
_entity.type
_entity.pdbx_description
1 polymer ?
#
loop_
_entity_poly.entity_id
_entity_poly.type
_entity_poly.pdbx_seq_one_letter_code
_entity_poly.pdbx_strand_id
1 'polypeptide(L)'
;MNLIGYTSAEETAYYRMNAHGDVVAVVDGFGETLKTYKYDAFGGLEEDGNEWLWRVLGVYEEDTNPFRYCAEYYDEETEFIYLRARYYSPEIQRFISEDPIKDGINWYAYCGNNPVMFVDLYGLYRTSWDEAHLTDEELELIDQYHEYT
;
A
#
# COMPACT_ATOMS: atom_id res chain seq x y z
N MET A 1 6.96 -6.11 7.92
CA MET A 1 6.51 -7.43 7.39
C MET A 1 7.08 -7.60 6.01
N ASN A 2 7.92 -8.59 5.78
CA ASN A 2 8.46 -8.82 4.43
C ASN A 2 7.44 -9.63 3.64
N LEU A 3 6.63 -8.97 2.84
CA LEU A 3 5.71 -9.62 1.93
C LEU A 3 6.54 -10.23 0.78
N ILE A 4 6.58 -11.56 0.69
CA ILE A 4 7.43 -12.26 -0.28
C ILE A 4 6.61 -12.64 -1.53
N GLY A 5 5.31 -12.90 -1.36
CA GLY A 5 4.44 -13.36 -2.42
C GLY A 5 3.22 -14.09 -1.87
N TYR A 6 2.47 -14.70 -2.76
CA TYR A 6 1.34 -15.54 -2.40
C TYR A 6 1.42 -16.90 -3.10
N THR A 7 0.81 -17.90 -2.50
CA THR A 7 0.66 -19.24 -3.09
C THR A 7 -0.82 -19.56 -3.17
N SER A 8 -1.31 -19.82 -4.38
CA SER A 8 -2.61 -20.43 -4.62
C SER A 8 -2.47 -21.94 -4.79
N ALA A 9 -3.58 -22.65 -4.97
CA ALA A 9 -3.55 -24.10 -5.19
C ALA A 9 -2.82 -24.51 -6.49
N GLU A 10 -2.64 -23.60 -7.43
CA GLU A 10 -2.09 -23.87 -8.74
C GLU A 10 -0.77 -23.13 -9.02
N GLU A 11 -0.53 -21.97 -8.38
CA GLU A 11 0.65 -21.14 -8.68
C GLU A 11 1.22 -20.49 -7.42
N THR A 12 2.55 -20.30 -7.43
CA THR A 12 3.28 -19.48 -6.47
C THR A 12 3.78 -18.23 -7.19
N ALA A 13 3.41 -17.07 -6.66
CA ALA A 13 3.87 -15.80 -7.19
C ALA A 13 4.62 -15.00 -6.11
N TYR A 14 5.54 -14.16 -6.56
CA TYR A 14 6.41 -13.37 -5.70
C TYR A 14 6.24 -11.89 -6.01
N TYR A 15 6.39 -11.05 -4.99
CA TYR A 15 6.35 -9.60 -5.16
C TYR A 15 7.74 -9.03 -5.38
N ARG A 16 7.85 -8.14 -6.34
CA ARG A 16 9.02 -7.29 -6.53
C ARG A 16 8.63 -5.87 -6.12
N MET A 17 9.37 -5.32 -5.16
CA MET A 17 9.12 -4.00 -4.59
C MET A 17 10.18 -3.01 -5.05
N ASN A 18 9.81 -1.72 -5.07
CA ASN A 18 10.77 -0.62 -5.23
C ASN A 18 11.37 -0.22 -3.87
N ALA A 19 12.21 0.84 -3.86
CA ALA A 19 12.84 1.34 -2.63
C ALA A 19 11.85 1.99 -1.65
N HIS A 20 10.65 2.36 -2.10
CA HIS A 20 9.59 2.90 -1.27
C HIS A 20 8.68 1.80 -0.68
N GLY A 21 8.93 0.53 -1.02
CA GLY A 21 8.13 -0.60 -0.55
C GLY A 21 6.87 -0.89 -1.38
N ASP A 22 6.66 -0.18 -2.50
CA ASP A 22 5.52 -0.43 -3.36
C ASP A 22 5.72 -1.73 -4.13
N VAL A 23 4.69 -2.53 -4.25
CA VAL A 23 4.69 -3.69 -5.15
C VAL A 23 4.66 -3.18 -6.59
N VAL A 24 5.76 -3.30 -7.30
CA VAL A 24 5.90 -2.84 -8.70
C VAL A 24 5.76 -3.96 -9.72
N ALA A 25 5.89 -5.22 -9.28
CA ALA A 25 5.59 -6.37 -10.13
C ALA A 25 5.22 -7.60 -9.31
N VAL A 26 4.42 -8.45 -9.94
CA VAL A 26 4.19 -9.84 -9.55
C VAL A 26 4.93 -10.72 -10.53
N VAL A 27 5.70 -11.67 -10.05
CA VAL A 27 6.49 -12.60 -10.86
C VAL A 27 6.18 -14.05 -10.48
N ASP A 28 6.27 -14.96 -11.41
CA ASP A 28 6.12 -16.39 -11.17
C ASP A 28 7.35 -17.04 -10.51
N GLY A 29 7.29 -18.34 -10.26
CA GLY A 29 8.41 -19.11 -9.70
C GLY A 29 9.65 -19.21 -10.58
N PHE A 30 9.57 -18.83 -11.85
CA PHE A 30 10.67 -18.80 -12.81
C PHE A 30 11.25 -17.40 -12.99
N GLY A 31 10.62 -16.38 -12.38
CA GLY A 31 11.03 -14.98 -12.48
C GLY A 31 10.40 -14.23 -13.67
N GLU A 32 9.48 -14.87 -14.40
CA GLU A 32 8.72 -14.19 -15.45
C GLU A 32 7.71 -13.23 -14.84
N THR A 33 7.59 -12.05 -15.45
CA THR A 33 6.68 -11.00 -14.95
C THR A 33 5.25 -11.30 -15.37
N LEU A 34 4.38 -11.50 -14.40
CA LEU A 34 2.95 -11.72 -14.58
C LEU A 34 2.18 -10.39 -14.68
N LYS A 35 2.52 -9.44 -13.80
CA LYS A 35 1.86 -8.13 -13.71
C LYS A 35 2.85 -7.05 -13.30
N THR A 36 2.62 -5.81 -13.74
CA THR A 36 3.38 -4.63 -13.32
C THR A 36 2.45 -3.53 -12.84
N TYR A 37 2.93 -2.74 -11.89
CA TYR A 37 2.22 -1.59 -11.33
C TYR A 37 3.08 -0.35 -11.39
N LYS A 38 2.44 0.78 -11.61
CA LYS A 38 3.04 2.11 -11.51
C LYS A 38 2.14 2.98 -10.65
N TYR A 39 2.75 3.79 -9.83
CA TYR A 39 2.04 4.67 -8.91
C TYR A 39 2.52 6.10 -9.06
N ASP A 40 1.62 7.03 -8.84
CA ASP A 40 2.00 8.41 -8.55
C ASP A 40 2.60 8.50 -7.13
N ALA A 41 3.05 9.69 -6.74
CA ALA A 41 3.67 9.90 -5.43
C ALA A 41 2.73 9.58 -4.24
N PHE A 42 1.42 9.65 -4.45
CA PHE A 42 0.40 9.39 -3.42
C PHE A 42 -0.21 7.98 -3.51
N GLY A 43 0.35 7.12 -4.32
CA GLY A 43 -0.10 5.73 -4.45
C GLY A 43 -1.28 5.54 -5.39
N GLY A 44 -1.68 6.58 -6.10
CA GLY A 44 -2.64 6.46 -7.20
C GLY A 44 -2.06 5.56 -8.29
N LEU A 45 -2.82 4.53 -8.67
CA LEU A 45 -2.40 3.61 -9.72
C LEU A 45 -2.44 4.33 -11.07
N GLU A 46 -1.29 4.36 -11.75
CA GLU A 46 -1.24 4.83 -13.14
C GLU A 46 -1.78 3.72 -14.05
N GLU A 47 -2.95 3.94 -14.60
CA GLU A 47 -3.54 3.03 -15.59
C GLU A 47 -2.67 2.97 -16.85
N ASP A 48 -2.43 1.78 -17.37
CA ASP A 48 -2.02 1.64 -18.76
C ASP A 48 -3.18 2.18 -19.62
N GLY A 49 -2.97 3.28 -20.32
CA GLY A 49 -4.00 3.97 -21.12
C GLY A 49 -4.73 3.10 -22.15
N ASN A 50 -4.45 1.82 -22.20
CA ASN A 50 -5.09 0.81 -23.03
C ASN A 50 -6.01 -0.14 -22.24
N GLU A 51 -6.15 -0.02 -20.94
CA GLU A 51 -6.98 -0.94 -20.13
C GLU A 51 -8.42 -1.04 -20.66
N TRP A 52 -9.04 0.08 -21.02
CA TRP A 52 -10.36 0.09 -21.63
C TRP A 52 -10.42 -0.74 -22.91
N LEU A 53 -9.35 -0.73 -23.71
CA LEU A 53 -9.26 -1.51 -24.97
C LEU A 53 -9.18 -3.00 -24.67
N TRP A 54 -8.40 -3.40 -23.66
CA TRP A 54 -8.28 -4.80 -23.26
C TRP A 54 -9.61 -5.33 -22.74
N ARG A 55 -10.36 -4.53 -21.97
CA ARG A 55 -11.73 -4.85 -21.54
C ARG A 55 -12.68 -5.05 -22.73
N VAL A 56 -12.66 -4.14 -23.71
CA VAL A 56 -13.50 -4.24 -24.91
C VAL A 56 -13.14 -5.46 -25.77
N LEU A 57 -11.87 -5.81 -25.85
CA LEU A 57 -11.41 -6.98 -26.62
C LEU A 57 -11.63 -8.30 -25.86
N GLY A 58 -12.08 -8.27 -24.60
CA GLY A 58 -12.31 -9.47 -23.79
C GLY A 58 -11.03 -10.21 -23.39
N VAL A 59 -9.88 -9.54 -23.41
CA VAL A 59 -8.58 -10.06 -22.99
C VAL A 59 -8.10 -9.45 -21.66
N TYR A 60 -8.96 -8.68 -21.00
CA TYR A 60 -8.69 -8.14 -19.68
C TYR A 60 -8.82 -9.26 -18.64
N GLU A 61 -7.76 -9.48 -17.90
CA GLU A 61 -7.76 -10.34 -16.73
C GLU A 61 -7.93 -9.48 -15.48
N GLU A 62 -8.88 -9.86 -14.65
CA GLU A 62 -9.11 -9.19 -13.36
C GLU A 62 -7.86 -9.32 -12.49
N ASP A 63 -7.42 -8.19 -11.92
CA ASP A 63 -6.27 -8.16 -11.04
C ASP A 63 -6.65 -8.63 -9.64
N THR A 64 -6.31 -9.84 -9.31
CA THR A 64 -6.63 -10.45 -8.02
C THR A 64 -5.59 -10.14 -6.93
N ASN A 65 -4.53 -9.40 -7.26
CA ASN A 65 -3.51 -9.05 -6.26
C ASN A 65 -3.99 -7.90 -5.36
N PRO A 66 -4.18 -8.15 -4.06
CA PRO A 66 -4.65 -7.10 -3.16
C PRO A 66 -3.52 -6.20 -2.61
N PHE A 67 -2.25 -6.57 -2.76
CA PHE A 67 -1.14 -5.82 -2.18
C PHE A 67 -0.48 -4.94 -3.22
N ARG A 68 -0.45 -3.63 -2.96
CA ARG A 68 -0.01 -2.64 -3.96
C ARG A 68 0.93 -1.59 -3.36
N TYR A 69 0.49 -0.36 -3.21
CA TYR A 69 1.28 0.75 -2.68
C TYR A 69 1.73 0.49 -1.23
N CYS A 70 3.01 0.71 -0.93
CA CYS A 70 3.66 0.38 0.35
C CYS A 70 3.45 -1.10 0.78
N ALA A 71 3.17 -2.01 -0.16
CA ALA A 71 2.76 -3.39 0.08
C ALA A 71 1.54 -3.53 1.01
N GLU A 72 0.70 -2.52 1.10
CA GLU A 72 -0.51 -2.52 1.89
C GLU A 72 -1.72 -3.02 1.08
N TYR A 73 -2.75 -3.45 1.82
CA TYR A 73 -3.97 -4.00 1.23
C TYR A 73 -4.77 -2.91 0.51
N TYR A 74 -5.00 -3.13 -0.76
CA TYR A 74 -5.87 -2.31 -1.60
C TYR A 74 -7.23 -2.99 -1.73
N ASP A 75 -8.27 -2.28 -1.36
CA ASP A 75 -9.65 -2.72 -1.52
C ASP A 75 -10.17 -2.25 -2.89
N GLU A 76 -10.36 -3.19 -3.79
CA GLU A 76 -10.77 -2.90 -5.17
C GLU A 76 -12.20 -2.34 -5.27
N GLU A 77 -13.08 -2.69 -4.32
CA GLU A 77 -14.46 -2.19 -4.33
C GLU A 77 -14.55 -0.70 -3.97
N THR A 78 -13.70 -0.25 -3.05
CA THR A 78 -13.68 1.14 -2.55
C THR A 78 -12.56 1.98 -3.12
N GLU A 79 -11.57 1.34 -3.75
CA GLU A 79 -10.32 1.95 -4.22
C GLU A 79 -9.48 2.58 -3.08
N PHE A 80 -9.67 2.08 -1.85
CA PHE A 80 -8.95 2.56 -0.68
C PHE A 80 -7.83 1.61 -0.28
N ILE A 81 -6.82 2.16 0.39
CA ILE A 81 -5.73 1.41 1.00
C ILE A 81 -5.99 1.28 2.49
N TYR A 82 -5.93 0.05 3.00
CA TYR A 82 -6.15 -0.23 4.41
C TYR A 82 -4.84 -0.08 5.19
N LEU A 83 -4.77 0.96 6.01
CA LEU A 83 -3.64 1.25 6.88
C LEU A 83 -4.01 1.00 8.36
N ARG A 84 -4.63 -0.12 8.63
CA ARG A 84 -5.02 -0.62 9.97
C ARG A 84 -5.98 0.32 10.70
N ALA A 85 -5.49 1.41 11.30
CA ALA A 85 -6.34 2.35 12.03
C ALA A 85 -7.25 3.19 11.13
N ARG A 86 -6.84 3.44 9.89
CA ARG A 86 -7.59 4.26 8.92
C ARG A 86 -7.52 3.69 7.51
N TYR A 87 -8.52 4.05 6.72
CA TYR A 87 -8.47 3.88 5.26
C TYR A 87 -7.94 5.16 4.61
N TYR A 88 -7.06 4.97 3.65
CA TYR A 88 -6.45 6.03 2.86
C TYR A 88 -6.98 5.98 1.41
N SER A 89 -7.35 7.13 0.87
CA SER A 89 -7.75 7.27 -0.53
C SER A 89 -6.63 7.91 -1.34
N PRO A 90 -6.00 7.18 -2.26
CA PRO A 90 -5.02 7.74 -3.18
C PRO A 90 -5.62 8.83 -4.10
N GLU A 91 -6.88 8.67 -4.51
CA GLU A 91 -7.57 9.61 -5.39
C GLU A 91 -7.64 11.02 -4.80
N ILE A 92 -8.05 11.14 -3.54
CA ILE A 92 -8.12 12.43 -2.85
C ILE A 92 -6.87 12.74 -2.02
N GLN A 93 -5.88 11.82 -2.01
CA GLN A 93 -4.58 11.96 -1.36
C GLN A 93 -4.67 12.20 0.17
N ARG A 94 -5.67 11.58 0.81
CA ARG A 94 -6.01 11.78 2.23
C ARG A 94 -6.59 10.53 2.88
N PHE A 95 -6.53 10.50 4.21
CA PHE A 95 -7.37 9.61 4.99
C PHE A 95 -8.85 9.99 4.85
N ILE A 96 -9.73 8.97 4.86
CA ILE A 96 -11.19 9.18 4.78
C ILE A 96 -11.84 9.42 6.14
N SER A 97 -11.08 9.28 7.23
CA SER A 97 -11.51 9.55 8.61
C SER A 97 -10.51 10.41 9.33
N GLU A 98 -10.96 11.06 10.41
CA GLU A 98 -10.11 11.85 11.29
C GLU A 98 -9.05 10.98 11.96
N ASP A 99 -7.92 11.61 12.27
CA ASP A 99 -6.87 10.99 13.07
C ASP A 99 -7.39 10.72 14.50
N PRO A 100 -7.43 9.48 14.97
CA PRO A 100 -7.85 9.17 16.33
C PRO A 100 -6.93 9.78 17.38
N ILE A 101 -5.63 9.98 17.06
CA ILE A 101 -4.67 10.62 17.96
C ILE A 101 -4.84 12.14 17.94
N LYS A 102 -5.40 12.71 16.86
CA LYS A 102 -5.58 14.16 16.63
C LYS A 102 -4.28 14.96 16.71
N ASP A 103 -3.19 14.36 16.24
CA ASP A 103 -1.90 15.04 16.16
C ASP A 103 -1.89 16.07 15.02
N GLY A 104 -1.29 17.22 15.30
CA GLY A 104 -1.16 18.31 14.35
C GLY A 104 -2.46 19.06 14.04
N ILE A 105 -2.43 19.81 12.94
CA ILE A 105 -3.51 20.73 12.54
C ILE A 105 -4.47 20.07 11.53
N ASN A 106 -3.97 19.13 10.73
CA ASN A 106 -4.75 18.48 9.68
C ASN A 106 -4.82 16.96 9.92
N TRP A 107 -5.92 16.53 10.48
CA TRP A 107 -6.16 15.13 10.90
C TRP A 107 -6.45 14.17 9.74
N TYR A 108 -6.52 14.68 8.52
CA TYR A 108 -6.75 13.87 7.31
C TYR A 108 -5.51 13.75 6.43
N ALA A 109 -4.42 14.48 6.76
CA ALA A 109 -3.23 14.49 5.93
C ALA A 109 -2.50 13.16 5.96
N TYR A 110 -2.24 12.56 4.80
CA TYR A 110 -1.36 11.41 4.65
C TYR A 110 0.10 11.87 4.59
N CYS A 111 0.96 11.27 5.42
CA CYS A 111 2.41 11.54 5.47
C CYS A 111 2.77 13.03 5.56
N GLY A 112 1.89 13.89 6.12
CA GLY A 112 2.11 15.33 6.15
C GLY A 112 2.20 15.98 4.76
N ASN A 113 1.55 15.41 3.76
CA ASN A 113 1.61 15.76 2.33
C ASN A 113 3.00 15.55 1.68
N ASN A 114 3.82 14.66 2.23
CA ASN A 114 5.13 14.31 1.66
C ASN A 114 5.33 12.78 1.63
N PRO A 115 4.55 12.05 0.84
CA PRO A 115 4.59 10.58 0.79
C PRO A 115 5.84 10.05 0.09
N VAL A 116 6.63 10.88 -0.59
CA VAL A 116 7.91 10.46 -1.20
C VAL A 116 8.98 10.18 -0.14
N MET A 117 8.93 10.90 1.00
CA MET A 117 9.91 10.79 2.08
C MET A 117 9.40 9.98 3.27
N PHE A 118 8.09 9.81 3.38
CA PHE A 118 7.45 9.20 4.53
C PHE A 118 6.42 8.17 4.11
N VAL A 119 6.21 7.19 4.97
CA VAL A 119 5.12 6.21 4.91
C VAL A 119 4.33 6.26 6.21
N ASP A 120 3.09 5.83 6.18
CA ASP A 120 2.27 5.65 7.39
C ASP A 120 1.74 4.21 7.39
N LEU A 121 2.45 3.33 8.06
CA LEU A 121 2.15 1.89 8.09
C LEU A 121 0.95 1.56 8.99
N TYR A 122 0.62 2.43 9.93
CA TYR A 122 -0.42 2.16 10.93
C TYR A 122 -1.66 3.04 10.76
N GLY A 123 -1.62 4.01 9.86
CA GLY A 123 -2.67 4.99 9.69
C GLY A 123 -2.80 5.93 10.89
N LEU A 124 -1.71 6.18 11.62
CA LEU A 124 -1.66 6.99 12.83
C LEU A 124 -0.60 8.08 12.78
N TYR A 125 0.57 7.77 12.24
CA TYR A 125 1.69 8.71 12.16
C TYR A 125 2.62 8.36 11.00
N ARG A 126 3.24 9.40 10.45
CA ARG A 126 4.24 9.24 9.40
C ARG A 126 5.57 8.77 10.00
N THR A 127 6.23 7.89 9.28
CA THR A 127 7.57 7.40 9.61
C THR A 127 8.47 7.52 8.39
N SER A 128 9.77 7.77 8.57
CA SER A 128 10.70 7.68 7.44
C SER A 128 10.83 6.22 7.02
N TRP A 129 11.11 5.97 5.73
CA TRP A 129 11.29 4.60 5.24
C TRP A 129 12.37 3.83 6.01
N ASP A 130 13.45 4.51 6.41
CA ASP A 130 14.53 3.90 7.18
C ASP A 130 14.09 3.48 8.60
N GLU A 131 13.11 4.17 9.17
CA GLU A 131 12.52 3.86 10.49
C GLU A 131 11.36 2.86 10.39
N ALA A 132 10.75 2.71 9.22
CA ALA A 132 9.63 1.78 8.98
C ALA A 132 10.04 0.28 9.10
N HIS A 133 11.32 0.00 9.19
CA HIS A 133 11.89 -1.32 9.47
C HIS A 133 12.15 -1.54 10.97
N LEU A 134 11.26 -1.05 11.81
CA LEU A 134 11.33 -1.23 13.25
C LEU A 134 11.33 -2.72 13.62
N THR A 135 12.14 -3.05 14.62
CA THR A 135 12.18 -4.38 15.20
C THR A 135 10.89 -4.70 15.97
N ASP A 136 10.62 -5.97 16.22
CA ASP A 136 9.45 -6.39 16.99
C ASP A 136 9.41 -5.73 18.40
N GLU A 137 10.59 -5.45 19.01
CA GLU A 137 10.71 -4.74 20.30
C GLU A 137 10.28 -3.28 20.20
N GLU A 138 10.56 -2.60 19.09
CA GLU A 138 10.14 -1.21 18.84
C GLU A 138 8.64 -1.14 18.54
N LEU A 139 8.10 -2.15 17.88
CA LEU A 139 6.66 -2.29 17.65
C LEU A 139 5.90 -2.51 18.96
N GLU A 140 6.43 -3.34 19.89
CA GLU A 140 5.83 -3.51 21.22
C GLU A 140 5.83 -2.21 22.04
N LEU A 141 6.84 -1.37 21.87
CA LEU A 141 6.90 -0.06 22.54
C LEU A 141 5.81 0.88 22.00
N ILE A 142 5.53 0.83 20.73
CA ILE A 142 4.46 1.61 20.09
C ILE A 142 3.10 1.12 20.57
N ASP A 143 2.87 -0.18 20.65
CA ASP A 143 1.63 -0.76 21.16
C ASP A 143 1.39 -0.37 22.64
N GLN A 144 2.44 -0.32 23.46
CA GLN A 144 2.33 0.17 24.83
C GLN A 144 1.92 1.64 24.92
N TYR A 145 2.33 2.49 23.99
CA TYR A 145 1.89 3.89 23.97
C TYR A 145 0.42 4.04 23.61
N HIS A 146 -0.16 3.08 22.88
CA HIS A 146 -1.58 3.10 22.50
C HIS A 146 -2.51 2.62 23.61
N GLU A 147 -2.03 1.86 24.61
CA GLU A 147 -2.84 1.44 25.77
C GLU A 147 -3.04 2.57 26.81
N TYR A 148 -2.33 3.69 26.70
CA TYR A 148 -2.35 4.78 27.67
C TYR A 148 -3.06 6.05 27.18
N THR A 149 -3.66 6.02 25.98
CA THR A 149 -4.50 7.13 25.45
C THR A 149 -5.91 6.66 25.15
#